data_9ddbd604d47324b7fd0e167ce757da7c
#
_entry.id   9ddbd604d47324b7fd0e167ce757da7c
#
_cell.length_a   1.000
_cell.length_b   1.000
_cell.length_c   1.000
_cell.angle_alpha   90.00
_cell.angle_beta   90.00
_cell.angle_gamma   90.00
#
_symmetry.space_group_name_H-M   'P 1'
#
loop_
_entity.id
_entity.type
_entity.pdbx_description
1 polymer ?
#
loop_
_entity_poly.entity_id
_entity_poly.type
_entity_poly.pdbx_seq_one_letter_code
_entity_poly.pdbx_strand_id
1 'polypeptide(L)'
;MGQIISVINDKGGVAKTTTTINLGTALWLLGKKVLLVDTDKQCNLTVTVDKTSYSVGVATLYDWLKDDSIEPPIYGRYDGFDYIPSSIRIDDLNTWLADKVYRENYLSRLLGAVRNEYDYIIIDCAPGCNSILNKNAIAASDGVIIPVRTDLYAVQGKDAVRIIVNEINKMMGKNIEILGFLLTQFEKTKMGRDVQAFFKGNTDTPLFPVPIRKCAKCVEAPKEQMSLYEYAADSTAADDYMRLAEQIIGRKTRPTKWEPKVWGQKANAAFDAFIKEQEEQ
;
A
#
# COMPACT_ATOMS: atom_id res chain seq x y z
N MET A 1 -11.24 11.91 10.40
CA MET A 1 -11.43 10.47 10.08
C MET A 1 -10.36 10.07 9.08
N GLY A 2 -9.54 9.06 9.39
CA GLY A 2 -8.46 8.65 8.52
C GLY A 2 -8.93 8.20 7.14
N GLN A 3 -8.11 8.37 6.12
CA GLN A 3 -8.40 7.92 4.76
C GLN A 3 -7.86 6.50 4.56
N ILE A 4 -8.71 5.59 4.08
CA ILE A 4 -8.33 4.21 3.76
C ILE A 4 -8.11 4.09 2.25
N ILE A 5 -6.93 3.61 1.84
CA ILE A 5 -6.51 3.48 0.44
C ILE A 5 -6.06 2.05 0.18
N SER A 6 -6.65 1.35 -0.78
CA SER A 6 -6.13 0.07 -1.27
C SER A 6 -5.22 0.26 -2.47
N VAL A 7 -4.09 -0.44 -2.44
CA VAL A 7 -3.17 -0.55 -3.58
C VAL A 7 -3.41 -1.90 -4.24
N ILE A 8 -4.13 -1.91 -5.38
CA ILE A 8 -4.66 -3.13 -5.98
C ILE A 8 -4.49 -3.17 -7.49
N ASN A 9 -4.14 -4.32 -8.00
CA ASN A 9 -4.21 -4.68 -9.42
C ASN A 9 -4.31 -6.20 -9.53
N ASP A 10 -5.02 -6.67 -10.55
CA ASP A 10 -5.18 -8.09 -10.87
C ASP A 10 -3.83 -8.79 -11.15
N LYS A 11 -2.90 -8.06 -11.75
CA LYS A 11 -1.57 -8.58 -12.13
C LYS A 11 -0.60 -8.61 -10.96
N GLY A 12 0.24 -9.67 -10.93
CA GLY A 12 1.44 -9.74 -10.11
C GLY A 12 2.59 -8.87 -10.66
N GLY A 13 3.54 -8.50 -9.80
CA GLY A 13 4.78 -7.82 -10.21
C GLY A 13 4.62 -6.36 -10.68
N VAL A 14 3.47 -5.73 -10.41
CA VAL A 14 3.20 -4.33 -10.75
C VAL A 14 3.60 -3.35 -9.63
N ALA A 15 4.37 -3.79 -8.66
CA ALA A 15 4.87 -3.02 -7.53
C ALA A 15 3.79 -2.57 -6.50
N LYS A 16 2.75 -3.39 -6.22
CA LYS A 16 1.75 -3.10 -5.18
C LYS A 16 2.42 -2.91 -3.82
N THR A 17 3.08 -3.94 -3.31
CA THR A 17 3.78 -3.93 -2.01
C THR A 17 4.83 -2.83 -1.93
N THR A 18 5.64 -2.66 -2.99
CA THR A 18 6.64 -1.58 -3.06
C THR A 18 5.97 -0.20 -2.94
N THR A 19 4.82 -0.03 -3.58
CA THR A 19 4.04 1.22 -3.50
C THR A 19 3.47 1.42 -2.10
N THR A 20 2.87 0.39 -1.50
CA THR A 20 2.29 0.47 -0.16
C THR A 20 3.34 0.88 0.87
N ILE A 21 4.49 0.22 0.90
CA ILE A 21 5.57 0.52 1.85
C ILE A 21 6.10 1.94 1.65
N ASN A 22 6.48 2.30 0.42
CA ASN A 22 7.17 3.56 0.20
C ASN A 22 6.23 4.77 0.20
N LEU A 23 4.98 4.61 -0.21
CA LEU A 23 3.95 5.64 -0.02
C LEU A 23 3.67 5.84 1.48
N GLY A 24 3.50 4.74 2.24
CA GLY A 24 3.28 4.81 3.69
C GLY A 24 4.42 5.50 4.42
N THR A 25 5.66 5.11 4.11
CA THR A 25 6.86 5.76 4.67
C THR A 25 6.92 7.24 4.28
N ALA A 26 6.62 7.60 3.03
CA ALA A 26 6.60 9.00 2.59
C ALA A 26 5.56 9.83 3.34
N LEU A 27 4.34 9.29 3.51
CA LEU A 27 3.29 9.95 4.29
C LEU A 27 3.70 10.15 5.75
N TRP A 28 4.30 9.13 6.37
CA TRP A 28 4.84 9.26 7.72
C TRP A 28 5.93 10.33 7.81
N LEU A 29 6.88 10.35 6.88
CA LEU A 29 7.92 11.39 6.80
C LEU A 29 7.32 12.81 6.62
N LEU A 30 6.14 12.91 6.03
CA LEU A 30 5.36 14.16 5.94
C LEU A 30 4.54 14.46 7.21
N GLY A 31 4.75 13.70 8.29
CA GLY A 31 4.14 13.92 9.59
C GLY A 31 2.73 13.33 9.75
N LYS A 32 2.37 12.33 8.93
CA LYS A 32 1.08 11.64 9.02
C LYS A 32 1.18 10.38 9.89
N LYS A 33 0.12 10.08 10.64
CA LYS A 33 -0.05 8.78 11.29
C LYS A 33 -0.51 7.76 10.26
N VAL A 34 0.26 6.69 10.08
CA VAL A 34 0.05 5.71 8.99
C VAL A 34 -0.05 4.31 9.56
N LEU A 35 -1.04 3.55 9.08
CA LEU A 35 -1.18 2.12 9.29
C LEU A 35 -1.07 1.41 7.94
N LEU A 36 -0.19 0.43 7.82
CA LEU A 36 -0.09 -0.46 6.67
C LEU A 36 -0.78 -1.79 6.97
N VAL A 37 -1.53 -2.33 6.02
CA VAL A 37 -2.24 -3.61 6.20
C VAL A 37 -1.83 -4.55 5.08
N ASP A 38 -1.26 -5.70 5.44
CA ASP A 38 -0.88 -6.74 4.47
C ASP A 38 -2.01 -7.75 4.30
N THR A 39 -2.50 -7.93 3.07
CA THR A 39 -3.55 -8.92 2.75
C THR A 39 -3.06 -9.99 1.78
N ASP A 40 -1.74 -10.06 1.49
CA ASP A 40 -1.17 -11.07 0.61
C ASP A 40 -0.59 -12.25 1.40
N LYS A 41 -0.90 -13.49 1.01
CA LYS A 41 -0.32 -14.70 1.60
C LYS A 41 1.20 -14.79 1.45
N GLN A 42 1.77 -14.05 0.49
CA GLN A 42 3.22 -13.98 0.33
C GLN A 42 3.87 -13.17 1.46
N CYS A 43 3.10 -12.42 2.25
CA CYS A 43 3.55 -11.63 3.39
C CYS A 43 4.71 -10.69 3.06
N ASN A 44 4.81 -10.21 1.81
CA ASN A 44 5.95 -9.43 1.35
C ASN A 44 6.06 -8.07 2.07
N LEU A 45 4.93 -7.43 2.37
CA LEU A 45 4.92 -6.22 3.18
C LEU A 45 5.39 -6.56 4.60
N THR A 46 4.76 -7.55 5.23
CA THR A 46 5.06 -8.01 6.58
C THR A 46 6.55 -8.29 6.75
N VAL A 47 7.13 -9.14 5.88
CA VAL A 47 8.57 -9.50 5.94
C VAL A 47 9.47 -8.28 5.76
N THR A 48 9.06 -7.32 4.94
CA THR A 48 9.88 -6.12 4.69
C THR A 48 9.85 -5.14 5.87
N VAL A 49 8.72 -5.00 6.56
CA VAL A 49 8.56 -4.02 7.64
C VAL A 49 8.82 -4.58 9.03
N ASP A 50 8.69 -5.89 9.21
CA ASP A 50 8.91 -6.58 10.47
C ASP A 50 10.37 -7.04 10.62
N LYS A 51 11.17 -6.27 11.34
CA LYS A 51 12.58 -6.62 11.64
C LYS A 51 12.73 -7.57 12.82
N THR A 52 11.67 -7.82 13.57
CA THR A 52 11.75 -8.64 14.80
C THR A 52 11.76 -10.14 14.54
N SER A 53 11.89 -10.57 13.29
CA SER A 53 11.75 -11.95 12.82
C SER A 53 10.31 -12.41 12.96
N TYR A 54 9.59 -12.44 11.86
CA TYR A 54 8.25 -13.02 11.71
C TYR A 54 8.03 -14.15 12.71
N SER A 55 7.69 -13.77 13.95
CA SER A 55 7.70 -14.71 15.06
C SER A 55 6.43 -15.56 14.97
N VAL A 56 6.66 -16.87 14.87
CA VAL A 56 5.61 -17.87 15.05
C VAL A 56 4.87 -17.55 16.36
N GLY A 57 3.58 -17.25 16.27
CA GLY A 57 2.72 -17.04 17.43
C GLY A 57 2.20 -15.63 17.66
N VAL A 58 2.53 -14.66 16.80
CA VAL A 58 1.86 -13.33 16.85
C VAL A 58 0.52 -13.37 16.13
N ALA A 59 -0.45 -12.60 16.63
CA ALA A 59 -1.73 -12.44 15.96
C ALA A 59 -1.55 -11.68 14.64
N THR A 60 -2.33 -12.03 13.64
CA THR A 60 -2.25 -11.46 12.29
C THR A 60 -3.63 -10.98 11.83
N LEU A 61 -3.71 -10.37 10.66
CA LEU A 61 -4.98 -10.03 10.03
C LEU A 61 -5.89 -11.26 9.89
N TYR A 62 -5.31 -12.44 9.64
CA TYR A 62 -6.08 -13.68 9.58
C TYR A 62 -6.84 -13.95 10.89
N ASP A 63 -6.15 -13.83 12.01
CA ASP A 63 -6.72 -14.10 13.33
C ASP A 63 -7.81 -13.07 13.66
N TRP A 64 -7.57 -11.80 13.39
CA TRP A 64 -8.53 -10.72 13.65
C TRP A 64 -9.79 -10.81 12.77
N LEU A 65 -9.66 -11.23 11.52
CA LEU A 65 -10.83 -11.47 10.65
C LEU A 65 -11.65 -12.68 11.09
N LYS A 66 -11.02 -13.68 11.71
CA LYS A 66 -11.68 -14.86 12.26
C LYS A 66 -12.38 -14.59 13.58
N ASP A 67 -11.79 -13.77 14.41
CA ASP A 67 -12.28 -13.43 15.75
C ASP A 67 -12.05 -11.93 16.01
N ASP A 68 -13.12 -11.15 15.91
CA ASP A 68 -13.11 -9.70 16.11
C ASP A 68 -13.13 -9.29 17.60
N SER A 69 -13.14 -10.26 18.52
CA SER A 69 -13.02 -10.03 19.96
C SER A 69 -11.56 -9.87 20.43
N ILE A 70 -10.59 -10.28 19.60
CA ILE A 70 -9.18 -10.08 19.96
C ILE A 70 -8.76 -8.62 19.78
N GLU A 71 -7.73 -8.22 20.52
CA GLU A 71 -7.07 -6.93 20.30
C GLU A 71 -6.61 -6.81 18.84
N PRO A 72 -6.80 -5.65 18.18
CA PRO A 72 -6.29 -5.45 16.83
C PRO A 72 -4.79 -5.76 16.76
N PRO A 73 -4.34 -6.65 15.85
CA PRO A 73 -2.94 -7.05 15.75
C PRO A 73 -2.11 -5.96 15.07
N ILE A 74 -2.00 -4.81 15.72
CA ILE A 74 -1.28 -3.64 15.25
C ILE A 74 0.08 -3.61 15.93
N TYR A 75 1.13 -3.59 15.12
CA TYR A 75 2.50 -3.55 15.58
C TYR A 75 3.17 -2.27 15.10
N GLY A 76 3.87 -1.61 16.02
CA GLY A 76 4.65 -0.41 15.71
C GLY A 76 5.95 -0.78 14.99
N ARG A 77 6.24 -0.11 13.90
CA ARG A 77 7.55 -0.16 13.29
C ARG A 77 8.46 0.90 13.92
N TYR A 78 9.74 0.59 14.10
CA TYR A 78 10.72 1.49 14.71
C TYR A 78 10.86 2.85 13.99
N ASP A 79 10.54 2.94 12.70
CA ASP A 79 10.55 4.17 11.93
C ASP A 79 9.24 4.97 12.02
N GLY A 80 8.30 4.53 12.87
CA GLY A 80 7.19 5.35 13.35
C GLY A 80 5.88 5.24 12.58
N PHE A 81 5.69 4.24 11.73
CA PHE A 81 4.37 3.84 11.28
C PHE A 81 3.99 2.46 11.84
N ASP A 82 2.70 2.18 11.86
CA ASP A 82 2.17 0.92 12.34
C ASP A 82 1.83 -0.03 11.18
N TYR A 83 1.77 -1.34 11.46
CA TYR A 83 1.36 -2.32 10.47
C TYR A 83 0.54 -3.46 11.09
N ILE A 84 -0.34 -4.04 10.27
CA ILE A 84 -1.04 -5.29 10.54
C ILE A 84 -0.44 -6.36 9.64
N PRO A 85 0.19 -7.41 10.21
CA PRO A 85 0.84 -8.45 9.44
C PRO A 85 -0.15 -9.40 8.77
N SER A 86 0.24 -9.95 7.63
CA SER A 86 -0.44 -11.06 6.97
C SER A 86 0.03 -12.41 7.51
N SER A 87 -0.60 -13.47 7.01
CA SER A 87 -0.26 -14.86 7.30
C SER A 87 -0.33 -15.69 6.02
N ILE A 88 0.48 -16.74 5.91
CA ILE A 88 0.36 -17.73 4.83
C ILE A 88 -1.05 -18.37 4.77
N ARG A 89 -1.77 -18.36 5.89
CA ARG A 89 -3.15 -18.87 6.01
C ARG A 89 -4.20 -17.89 5.53
N ILE A 90 -3.84 -16.67 5.13
CA ILE A 90 -4.83 -15.63 4.82
C ILE A 90 -5.73 -16.01 3.65
N ASP A 91 -5.26 -16.84 2.73
CA ASP A 91 -6.07 -17.35 1.61
C ASP A 91 -7.24 -18.24 2.08
N ASP A 92 -7.13 -18.89 3.24
CA ASP A 92 -8.21 -19.71 3.83
C ASP A 92 -9.45 -18.85 4.11
N LEU A 93 -9.25 -17.53 4.29
CA LEU A 93 -10.34 -16.58 4.49
C LEU A 93 -11.25 -16.47 3.28
N ASN A 94 -10.76 -16.69 2.07
CA ASN A 94 -11.62 -16.68 0.88
C ASN A 94 -12.69 -17.77 0.96
N THR A 95 -12.32 -18.97 1.41
CA THR A 95 -13.26 -20.08 1.63
C THR A 95 -14.15 -19.81 2.84
N TRP A 96 -13.57 -19.36 3.95
CA TRP A 96 -14.32 -19.09 5.18
C TRP A 96 -15.34 -17.95 5.01
N LEU A 97 -15.00 -16.89 4.28
CA LEU A 97 -15.88 -15.76 3.99
C LEU A 97 -16.98 -16.14 2.99
N ALA A 98 -16.77 -17.15 2.14
CA ALA A 98 -17.72 -17.49 1.08
C ALA A 98 -19.14 -17.74 1.61
N ASP A 99 -19.25 -18.35 2.79
CA ASP A 99 -20.52 -18.71 3.44
C ASP A 99 -21.02 -17.64 4.42
N LYS A 100 -20.36 -16.49 4.51
CA LYS A 100 -20.74 -15.43 5.46
C LYS A 100 -21.71 -14.43 4.84
N VAL A 101 -22.66 -14.00 5.67
CA VAL A 101 -23.53 -12.86 5.33
C VAL A 101 -22.70 -11.58 5.33
N TYR A 102 -22.92 -10.71 4.35
CA TYR A 102 -22.14 -9.46 4.17
C TYR A 102 -20.62 -9.69 4.11
N ARG A 103 -20.20 -10.78 3.49
CA ARG A 103 -18.84 -11.29 3.43
C ARG A 103 -17.80 -10.26 2.91
N GLU A 104 -18.22 -9.29 2.13
CA GLU A 104 -17.35 -8.22 1.63
C GLU A 104 -17.14 -7.06 2.64
N ASN A 105 -17.80 -7.09 3.80
CA ASN A 105 -17.78 -5.98 4.76
C ASN A 105 -16.95 -6.25 6.04
N TYR A 106 -16.33 -7.40 6.16
CA TYR A 106 -15.62 -7.79 7.38
C TYR A 106 -14.43 -6.87 7.67
N LEU A 107 -13.56 -6.65 6.68
CA LEU A 107 -12.40 -5.76 6.84
C LEU A 107 -12.81 -4.30 7.06
N SER A 108 -13.88 -3.84 6.40
CA SER A 108 -14.43 -2.49 6.60
C SER A 108 -14.86 -2.25 8.05
N ARG A 109 -15.48 -3.26 8.69
CA ARG A 109 -15.90 -3.20 10.08
C ARG A 109 -14.70 -3.16 11.03
N LEU A 110 -13.71 -4.02 10.83
CA LEU A 110 -12.51 -4.07 11.67
C LEU A 110 -11.69 -2.78 11.57
N LEU A 111 -11.36 -2.34 10.36
CA LEU A 111 -10.61 -1.11 10.17
C LEU A 111 -11.39 0.13 10.62
N GLY A 112 -12.72 0.09 10.58
CA GLY A 112 -13.59 1.13 11.12
C GLY A 112 -13.36 1.40 12.62
N ALA A 113 -13.01 0.37 13.40
CA ALA A 113 -12.75 0.51 14.83
C ALA A 113 -11.48 1.32 15.14
N VAL A 114 -10.44 1.19 14.30
CA VAL A 114 -9.14 1.84 14.51
C VAL A 114 -8.90 3.06 13.61
N ARG A 115 -9.80 3.30 12.66
CA ARG A 115 -9.64 4.32 11.61
C ARG A 115 -9.36 5.73 12.14
N ASN A 116 -9.92 6.10 13.27
CA ASN A 116 -9.78 7.44 13.82
C ASN A 116 -8.42 7.71 14.48
N GLU A 117 -7.62 6.68 14.67
CA GLU A 117 -6.28 6.77 15.25
C GLU A 117 -5.23 7.14 14.22
N TYR A 118 -5.57 7.02 12.92
CA TYR A 118 -4.65 7.24 11.80
C TYR A 118 -5.14 8.34 10.86
N ASP A 119 -4.19 9.01 10.19
CA ASP A 119 -4.49 9.88 9.05
C ASP A 119 -4.71 9.06 7.78
N TYR A 120 -3.91 7.99 7.60
CA TYR A 120 -3.97 7.09 6.45
C TYR A 120 -3.85 5.63 6.87
N ILE A 121 -4.69 4.79 6.30
CA ILE A 121 -4.57 3.32 6.34
C ILE A 121 -4.35 2.87 4.89
N ILE A 122 -3.24 2.18 4.61
CA ILE A 122 -2.93 1.72 3.25
C ILE A 122 -2.93 0.20 3.23
N ILE A 123 -3.76 -0.38 2.36
CA ILE A 123 -3.94 -1.83 2.24
C ILE A 123 -3.15 -2.35 1.05
N ASP A 124 -2.19 -3.23 1.28
CA ASP A 124 -1.49 -3.99 0.25
C ASP A 124 -2.32 -5.21 -0.16
N CYS A 125 -2.79 -5.23 -1.39
CA CYS A 125 -3.66 -6.28 -1.89
C CYS A 125 -2.89 -7.37 -2.64
N ALA A 126 -3.30 -8.64 -2.45
CA ALA A 126 -2.81 -9.75 -3.25
C ALA A 126 -3.14 -9.58 -4.74
N PRO A 127 -2.44 -10.28 -5.67
CA PRO A 127 -2.88 -10.40 -7.06
C PRO A 127 -4.27 -11.06 -7.16
N GLY A 128 -5.02 -10.77 -8.23
CA GLY A 128 -6.34 -11.35 -8.43
C GLY A 128 -7.45 -10.57 -7.74
N CYS A 129 -7.88 -9.47 -8.34
CA CYS A 129 -8.85 -8.53 -7.74
C CYS A 129 -10.24 -9.14 -7.43
N ASN A 130 -10.56 -10.33 -7.95
CA ASN A 130 -11.85 -11.01 -7.74
C ASN A 130 -11.95 -11.82 -6.45
N SER A 131 -10.87 -12.02 -5.68
CA SER A 131 -10.93 -12.74 -4.41
C SER A 131 -11.85 -12.03 -3.42
N ILE A 132 -12.51 -12.76 -2.52
CA ILE A 132 -13.38 -12.16 -1.51
C ILE A 132 -12.59 -11.24 -0.59
N LEU A 133 -11.35 -11.61 -0.27
CA LEU A 133 -10.47 -10.79 0.57
C LEU A 133 -10.11 -9.45 -0.13
N ASN A 134 -9.79 -9.47 -1.42
CA ASN A 134 -9.55 -8.24 -2.17
C ASN A 134 -10.81 -7.38 -2.32
N LYS A 135 -11.99 -7.98 -2.46
CA LYS A 135 -13.27 -7.26 -2.39
C LYS A 135 -13.49 -6.61 -1.02
N ASN A 136 -13.09 -7.28 0.06
CA ASN A 136 -13.07 -6.69 1.41
C ASN A 136 -12.13 -5.47 1.50
N ALA A 137 -10.94 -5.56 0.93
CA ALA A 137 -10.00 -4.45 0.91
C ALA A 137 -10.58 -3.24 0.15
N ILE A 138 -11.16 -3.46 -1.04
CA ILE A 138 -11.84 -2.42 -1.80
C ILE A 138 -13.02 -1.84 -0.99
N ALA A 139 -13.86 -2.71 -0.42
CA ALA A 139 -15.04 -2.27 0.35
C ALA A 139 -14.68 -1.50 1.62
N ALA A 140 -13.51 -1.74 2.21
CA ALA A 140 -13.00 -1.00 3.35
C ALA A 140 -12.46 0.39 2.97
N SER A 141 -12.14 0.61 1.69
CA SER A 141 -11.42 1.81 1.23
C SER A 141 -12.33 2.97 0.90
N ASP A 142 -11.78 4.19 1.03
CA ASP A 142 -12.35 5.42 0.46
C ASP A 142 -11.89 5.60 -0.99
N GLY A 143 -10.69 5.07 -1.29
CA GLY A 143 -10.14 5.16 -2.62
C GLY A 143 -9.17 4.03 -2.95
N VAL A 144 -8.92 3.82 -4.24
CA VAL A 144 -7.99 2.80 -4.72
C VAL A 144 -6.93 3.41 -5.63
N ILE A 145 -5.68 2.95 -5.47
CA ILE A 145 -4.56 3.22 -6.38
C ILE A 145 -4.33 1.95 -7.20
N ILE A 146 -4.21 2.11 -8.52
CA ILE A 146 -4.01 1.00 -9.44
C ILE A 146 -2.59 1.09 -10.03
N PRO A 147 -1.58 0.43 -9.44
CA PRO A 147 -0.24 0.38 -10.01
C PRO A 147 -0.25 -0.38 -11.33
N VAL A 148 0.38 0.19 -12.36
CA VAL A 148 0.47 -0.40 -13.71
C VAL A 148 1.93 -0.38 -14.15
N ARG A 149 2.47 -1.56 -14.45
CA ARG A 149 3.81 -1.67 -15.02
C ARG A 149 3.82 -1.22 -16.47
N THR A 150 4.85 -0.46 -16.86
CA THR A 150 4.98 0.06 -18.25
C THR A 150 5.55 -0.98 -19.21
N ASP A 151 4.78 -2.02 -19.50
CA ASP A 151 5.11 -3.08 -20.45
C ASP A 151 4.01 -3.27 -21.52
N LEU A 152 4.26 -4.20 -22.46
CA LEU A 152 3.35 -4.49 -23.57
C LEU A 152 1.92 -4.88 -23.09
N TYR A 153 1.82 -5.46 -21.90
CA TYR A 153 0.57 -5.94 -21.33
C TYR A 153 -0.08 -4.94 -20.38
N ALA A 154 0.47 -3.73 -20.28
CA ALA A 154 -0.02 -2.69 -19.38
C ALA A 154 -1.52 -2.36 -19.57
N VAL A 155 -1.94 -2.38 -20.84
CA VAL A 155 -3.32 -2.03 -21.24
C VAL A 155 -4.32 -3.16 -20.97
N GLN A 156 -3.83 -4.42 -20.94
CA GLN A 156 -4.70 -5.57 -20.68
C GLN A 156 -5.11 -5.62 -19.22
N GLY A 157 -6.40 -5.83 -18.97
CA GLY A 157 -6.94 -5.94 -17.59
C GLY A 157 -7.06 -4.62 -16.83
N LYS A 158 -6.84 -3.46 -17.49
CA LYS A 158 -6.97 -2.13 -16.88
C LYS A 158 -8.34 -1.88 -16.25
N ASP A 159 -9.39 -2.50 -16.80
CA ASP A 159 -10.76 -2.30 -16.35
C ASP A 159 -11.18 -3.26 -15.23
N ALA A 160 -10.41 -4.31 -14.94
CA ALA A 160 -10.80 -5.34 -13.97
C ALA A 160 -11.07 -4.74 -12.57
N VAL A 161 -10.17 -3.92 -12.05
CA VAL A 161 -10.36 -3.24 -10.74
C VAL A 161 -11.54 -2.26 -10.82
N ARG A 162 -11.68 -1.51 -11.92
CA ARG A 162 -12.76 -0.54 -12.10
C ARG A 162 -14.13 -1.21 -12.08
N ILE A 163 -14.27 -2.36 -12.73
CA ILE A 163 -15.51 -3.14 -12.74
C ILE A 163 -15.89 -3.52 -11.30
N ILE A 164 -14.95 -4.05 -10.52
CA ILE A 164 -15.19 -4.50 -9.15
C ILE A 164 -15.53 -3.32 -8.22
N VAL A 165 -14.81 -2.20 -8.35
CA VAL A 165 -15.13 -0.98 -7.57
C VAL A 165 -16.55 -0.52 -7.86
N ASN A 166 -16.97 -0.50 -9.13
CA ASN A 166 -18.33 -0.13 -9.51
C ASN A 166 -19.39 -1.12 -8.99
N GLU A 167 -19.10 -2.42 -9.03
CA GLU A 167 -19.97 -3.46 -8.45
C GLU A 167 -20.16 -3.26 -6.95
N ILE A 168 -19.06 -3.06 -6.21
CA ILE A 168 -19.09 -2.82 -4.76
C ILE A 168 -19.84 -1.53 -4.43
N ASN A 169 -19.54 -0.45 -5.13
CA ASN A 169 -20.25 0.81 -4.95
C ASN A 169 -21.76 0.66 -5.14
N LYS A 170 -22.18 -0.02 -6.22
CA LYS A 170 -23.61 -0.27 -6.49
C LYS A 170 -24.25 -1.19 -5.44
N MET A 171 -23.55 -2.27 -5.06
CA MET A 171 -24.08 -3.28 -4.14
C MET A 171 -24.19 -2.75 -2.70
N MET A 172 -23.22 -1.95 -2.27
CA MET A 172 -23.10 -1.51 -0.87
C MET A 172 -23.51 -0.05 -0.65
N GLY A 173 -23.92 0.68 -1.70
CA GLY A 173 -24.26 2.11 -1.60
C GLY A 173 -23.05 2.97 -1.20
N LYS A 174 -21.83 2.55 -1.55
CA LYS A 174 -20.59 3.27 -1.26
C LYS A 174 -20.20 4.18 -2.43
N ASN A 175 -19.26 5.08 -2.15
CA ASN A 175 -18.63 5.94 -3.16
C ASN A 175 -17.11 5.82 -3.06
N ILE A 176 -16.60 4.63 -3.36
CA ILE A 176 -15.16 4.35 -3.39
C ILE A 176 -14.58 4.98 -4.65
N GLU A 177 -13.63 5.86 -4.49
CA GLU A 177 -13.01 6.58 -5.59
C GLU A 177 -11.85 5.79 -6.20
N ILE A 178 -11.71 5.81 -7.53
CA ILE A 178 -10.47 5.37 -8.16
C ILE A 178 -9.55 6.58 -8.25
N LEU A 179 -8.58 6.67 -7.31
CA LEU A 179 -7.65 7.79 -7.20
C LEU A 179 -6.77 7.94 -8.44
N GLY A 180 -6.49 6.82 -9.10
CA GLY A 180 -5.82 6.85 -10.40
C GLY A 180 -4.98 5.61 -10.70
N PHE A 181 -4.56 5.55 -11.96
CA PHE A 181 -3.49 4.65 -12.40
C PHE A 181 -2.13 5.24 -12.00
N LEU A 182 -1.27 4.41 -11.40
CA LEU A 182 0.11 4.76 -11.07
C LEU A 182 1.05 3.97 -11.99
N LEU A 183 1.69 4.64 -12.94
CA LEU A 183 2.71 3.99 -13.75
C LEU A 183 3.92 3.66 -12.88
N THR A 184 4.30 2.39 -12.85
CA THR A 184 5.44 1.88 -12.09
C THR A 184 6.50 1.30 -13.02
N GLN A 185 7.74 1.18 -12.53
CA GLN A 185 8.89 0.71 -13.30
C GLN A 185 9.03 1.47 -14.64
N PHE A 186 8.72 2.77 -14.59
CA PHE A 186 8.72 3.61 -15.79
C PHE A 186 10.14 3.86 -16.31
N GLU A 187 10.31 3.62 -17.60
CA GLU A 187 11.52 3.97 -18.33
C GLU A 187 11.18 4.95 -19.47
N LYS A 188 12.04 5.94 -19.72
CA LYS A 188 11.86 6.93 -20.82
C LYS A 188 12.14 6.31 -22.21
N THR A 189 11.67 5.09 -22.43
CA THR A 189 11.70 4.40 -23.73
C THR A 189 10.50 4.80 -24.59
N LYS A 190 10.50 4.39 -25.87
CA LYS A 190 9.32 4.56 -26.73
C LYS A 190 8.10 3.88 -26.12
N MET A 191 8.23 2.62 -25.69
CA MET A 191 7.16 1.86 -25.03
C MET A 191 6.62 2.59 -23.80
N GLY A 192 7.48 3.08 -22.90
CA GLY A 192 7.05 3.80 -21.70
C GLY A 192 6.23 5.06 -22.04
N ARG A 193 6.66 5.83 -23.04
CA ARG A 193 5.91 7.01 -23.51
C ARG A 193 4.57 6.63 -24.15
N ASP A 194 4.53 5.58 -24.94
CA ASP A 194 3.31 5.12 -25.62
C ASP A 194 2.26 4.64 -24.57
N VAL A 195 2.68 3.87 -23.55
CA VAL A 195 1.83 3.46 -22.44
C VAL A 195 1.33 4.67 -21.65
N GLN A 196 2.20 5.63 -21.33
CA GLN A 196 1.80 6.85 -20.64
C GLN A 196 0.79 7.67 -21.46
N ALA A 197 1.00 7.82 -22.75
CA ALA A 197 0.08 8.52 -23.65
C ALA A 197 -1.28 7.83 -23.72
N PHE A 198 -1.27 6.48 -23.78
CA PHE A 198 -2.50 5.68 -23.75
C PHE A 198 -3.34 5.97 -22.50
N PHE A 199 -2.73 5.86 -21.30
CA PHE A 199 -3.46 6.10 -20.04
C PHE A 199 -3.91 7.56 -19.86
N LYS A 200 -3.20 8.52 -20.44
CA LYS A 200 -3.62 9.93 -20.45
C LYS A 200 -4.83 10.21 -21.34
N GLY A 201 -4.94 9.53 -22.46
CA GLY A 201 -5.92 9.87 -23.50
C GLY A 201 -7.11 8.92 -23.61
N ASN A 202 -7.02 7.71 -23.07
CA ASN A 202 -7.96 6.63 -23.36
C ASN A 202 -8.65 6.03 -22.13
N THR A 203 -8.66 6.73 -20.98
CA THR A 203 -9.31 6.23 -19.77
C THR A 203 -10.07 7.34 -19.06
N ASP A 204 -11.26 7.01 -18.53
CA ASP A 204 -12.02 7.91 -17.65
C ASP A 204 -11.43 7.95 -16.23
N THR A 205 -10.43 7.10 -15.96
CA THR A 205 -9.72 7.02 -14.67
C THR A 205 -8.49 7.93 -14.71
N PRO A 206 -8.28 8.77 -13.70
CA PRO A 206 -7.12 9.65 -13.64
C PRO A 206 -5.80 8.88 -13.73
N LEU A 207 -4.78 9.49 -14.30
CA LEU A 207 -3.41 9.03 -14.25
C LEU A 207 -2.62 9.93 -13.28
N PHE A 208 -1.94 9.33 -12.30
CA PHE A 208 -1.02 10.10 -11.47
C PHE A 208 0.05 10.77 -12.34
N PRO A 209 0.29 12.08 -12.17
CA PRO A 209 1.18 12.84 -13.06
C PRO A 209 2.64 12.42 -12.95
N VAL A 210 3.05 11.88 -11.80
CA VAL A 210 4.42 11.42 -11.54
C VAL A 210 4.45 9.90 -11.61
N PRO A 211 5.09 9.31 -12.64
CA PRO A 211 5.32 7.86 -12.68
C PRO A 211 6.46 7.49 -11.72
N ILE A 212 6.40 6.29 -11.16
CA ILE A 212 7.51 5.72 -10.39
C ILE A 212 8.54 5.14 -11.36
N ARG A 213 9.71 5.77 -11.40
CA ARG A 213 10.79 5.36 -12.31
C ARG A 213 11.37 4.01 -11.91
N LYS A 214 11.79 3.24 -12.89
CA LYS A 214 12.51 1.98 -12.66
C LYS A 214 13.80 2.26 -11.89
N CYS A 215 13.97 1.55 -10.78
CA CYS A 215 15.11 1.73 -9.89
C CYS A 215 15.47 0.37 -9.27
N ALA A 216 16.73 -0.03 -9.39
CA ALA A 216 17.21 -1.30 -8.82
C ALA A 216 17.04 -1.33 -7.28
N LYS A 217 17.13 -0.16 -6.64
CA LYS A 217 16.95 -0.04 -5.19
C LYS A 217 15.58 -0.50 -4.69
N CYS A 218 14.55 -0.45 -5.53
CA CYS A 218 13.23 -1.01 -5.20
C CYS A 218 13.23 -2.54 -5.01
N VAL A 219 14.21 -3.24 -5.58
CA VAL A 219 14.37 -4.70 -5.44
C VAL A 219 15.38 -5.04 -4.34
N GLU A 220 16.36 -4.18 -4.11
CA GLU A 220 17.41 -4.36 -3.11
C GLU A 220 16.87 -4.07 -1.69
N ALA A 221 16.17 -2.96 -1.49
CA ALA A 221 15.70 -2.51 -0.19
C ALA A 221 14.87 -3.57 0.59
N PRO A 222 13.91 -4.30 -0.02
CA PRO A 222 13.18 -5.35 0.70
C PRO A 222 14.04 -6.52 1.19
N LYS A 223 15.18 -6.81 0.53
CA LYS A 223 16.11 -7.84 0.99
C LYS A 223 16.78 -7.46 2.32
N GLU A 224 16.96 -6.18 2.53
CA GLU A 224 17.52 -5.60 3.76
C GLU A 224 16.42 -5.25 4.77
N GLN A 225 15.18 -5.64 4.51
CA GLN A 225 14.00 -5.30 5.31
C GLN A 225 13.87 -3.78 5.54
N MET A 226 14.07 -3.00 4.48
CA MET A 226 14.09 -1.54 4.52
C MET A 226 13.11 -0.92 3.52
N SER A 227 12.60 0.26 3.83
CA SER A 227 12.00 1.15 2.84
C SER A 227 13.08 1.77 1.96
N LEU A 228 12.69 2.38 0.84
CA LEU A 228 13.63 3.14 0.01
C LEU A 228 14.25 4.33 0.76
N TYR A 229 13.53 4.90 1.71
CA TYR A 229 14.00 6.05 2.48
C TYR A 229 15.10 5.70 3.49
N GLU A 230 15.11 4.46 3.96
CA GLU A 230 16.18 3.92 4.79
C GLU A 230 17.37 3.45 3.94
N TYR A 231 17.08 2.71 2.86
CA TYR A 231 18.10 2.05 2.06
C TYR A 231 18.80 2.98 1.07
N ALA A 232 18.03 3.85 0.39
CA ALA A 232 18.51 4.73 -0.67
C ALA A 232 17.62 5.97 -0.83
N ALA A 233 17.60 6.84 0.19
CA ALA A 233 16.74 8.03 0.23
C ALA A 233 16.97 9.01 -0.93
N ASP A 234 18.15 8.99 -1.54
CA ASP A 234 18.53 9.79 -2.69
C ASP A 234 18.14 9.16 -4.04
N SER A 235 17.49 7.99 -4.03
CA SER A 235 17.08 7.31 -5.23
C SER A 235 15.94 8.04 -5.95
N THR A 236 15.90 7.88 -7.28
CA THR A 236 14.84 8.49 -8.09
C THR A 236 13.45 7.98 -7.71
N ALA A 237 13.34 6.72 -7.29
CA ALA A 237 12.06 6.15 -6.88
C ALA A 237 11.59 6.70 -5.51
N ALA A 238 12.51 6.97 -4.58
CA ALA A 238 12.16 7.63 -3.31
C ALA A 238 11.58 9.03 -3.55
N ASP A 239 12.20 9.83 -4.44
CA ASP A 239 11.68 11.14 -4.86
C ASP A 239 10.28 11.01 -5.52
N ASP A 240 10.07 10.02 -6.37
CA ASP A 240 8.79 9.81 -7.04
C ASP A 240 7.68 9.43 -6.04
N TYR A 241 7.96 8.54 -5.07
CA TYR A 241 6.99 8.20 -4.01
C TYR A 241 6.70 9.38 -3.08
N MET A 242 7.69 10.22 -2.78
CA MET A 242 7.46 11.44 -2.01
C MET A 242 6.50 12.39 -2.73
N ARG A 243 6.69 12.59 -4.02
CA ARG A 243 5.78 13.41 -4.85
C ARG A 243 4.37 12.82 -4.92
N LEU A 244 4.27 11.49 -4.98
CA LEU A 244 2.98 10.81 -4.91
C LEU A 244 2.28 11.09 -3.56
N ALA A 245 3.02 10.98 -2.44
CA ALA A 245 2.49 11.27 -1.11
C ALA A 245 2.05 12.75 -0.99
N GLU A 246 2.86 13.70 -1.47
CA GLU A 246 2.51 15.12 -1.48
C GLU A 246 1.21 15.38 -2.27
N GLN A 247 1.03 14.69 -3.39
CA GLN A 247 -0.20 14.79 -4.18
C GLN A 247 -1.41 14.24 -3.43
N ILE A 248 -1.28 13.10 -2.77
CA ILE A 248 -2.36 12.48 -1.99
C ILE A 248 -2.80 13.38 -0.83
N ILE A 249 -1.87 14.06 -0.16
CA ILE A 249 -2.23 15.01 0.91
C ILE A 249 -2.72 16.37 0.39
N GLY A 250 -2.90 16.53 -0.94
CA GLY A 250 -3.38 17.77 -1.55
C GLY A 250 -2.39 18.93 -1.52
N ARG A 251 -1.11 18.68 -1.21
CA ARG A 251 -0.08 19.70 -1.40
C ARG A 251 0.12 19.93 -2.89
N LYS A 252 -0.07 21.17 -3.35
CA LYS A 252 0.34 21.53 -4.70
C LYS A 252 1.83 21.22 -4.80
N THR A 253 2.19 20.29 -5.67
CA THR A 253 3.59 19.94 -5.94
C THR A 253 4.30 21.18 -6.43
N ARG A 254 4.91 21.92 -5.51
CA ARG A 254 6.00 22.83 -5.91
C ARG A 254 7.18 21.93 -6.23
N PRO A 255 8.06 22.30 -7.17
CA PRO A 255 9.36 21.68 -7.28
C PRO A 255 10.21 22.10 -6.06
N THR A 256 9.78 21.74 -4.87
CA THR A 256 10.61 21.78 -3.68
C THR A 256 11.71 20.79 -3.93
N LYS A 257 12.92 21.26 -3.93
CA LYS A 257 14.10 20.45 -3.98
C LYS A 257 13.99 19.47 -2.81
N TRP A 258 13.62 18.24 -3.12
CA TRP A 258 13.66 17.13 -2.19
C TRP A 258 15.09 17.04 -1.65
N GLU A 259 15.26 17.07 -0.32
CA GLU A 259 16.57 16.95 0.32
C GLU A 259 16.70 15.54 0.92
N PRO A 260 17.17 14.56 0.13
CA PRO A 260 17.21 13.15 0.52
C PRO A 260 17.95 12.91 1.84
N LYS A 261 19.03 13.68 2.06
CA LYS A 261 19.84 13.54 3.27
C LYS A 261 19.10 13.88 4.56
N VAL A 262 18.21 14.87 4.54
CA VAL A 262 17.43 15.28 5.72
C VAL A 262 16.36 14.21 6.05
N TRP A 263 15.76 13.62 5.04
CA TRP A 263 14.73 12.62 5.22
C TRP A 263 15.29 11.26 5.65
N GLY A 264 16.39 10.82 5.04
CA GLY A 264 17.13 9.64 5.48
C GLY A 264 17.66 9.77 6.91
N GLN A 265 18.08 10.96 7.32
CA GLN A 265 18.49 11.23 8.70
C GLN A 265 17.32 11.12 9.69
N LYS A 266 16.09 11.54 9.32
CA LYS A 266 14.91 11.37 10.18
C LYS A 266 14.56 9.90 10.38
N ALA A 267 14.56 9.11 9.31
CA ALA A 267 14.29 7.67 9.39
C ALA A 267 15.37 6.95 10.24
N ASN A 268 16.65 7.29 10.05
CA ASN A 268 17.74 6.73 10.85
C ASN A 268 17.67 7.18 12.32
N ALA A 269 17.34 8.44 12.59
CA ALA A 269 17.19 8.93 13.96
C ALA A 269 16.02 8.27 14.70
N ALA A 270 14.92 7.97 14.01
CA ALA A 270 13.80 7.23 14.57
C ALA A 270 14.19 5.79 14.91
N PHE A 271 15.00 5.15 14.05
CA PHE A 271 15.54 3.82 14.30
C PHE A 271 16.50 3.80 15.50
N ASP A 272 17.44 4.74 15.55
CA ASP A 272 18.40 4.85 16.66
C ASP A 272 17.69 5.09 18.01
N ALA A 273 16.63 5.90 18.01
CA ALA A 273 15.80 6.13 19.18
C ALA A 273 15.07 4.87 19.64
N PHE A 274 14.49 4.10 18.72
CA PHE A 274 13.80 2.86 19.00
C PHE A 274 14.77 1.79 19.60
N ILE A 275 15.96 1.61 19.00
CA ILE A 275 16.96 0.66 19.53
C ILE A 275 17.35 1.03 20.96
N LYS A 276 17.54 2.32 21.22
CA LYS A 276 17.88 2.80 22.56
C LYS A 276 16.78 2.51 23.59
N GLU A 277 15.50 2.69 23.22
CA GLU A 277 14.37 2.34 24.08
C GLU A 277 14.29 0.84 24.39
N GLN A 278 14.67 -0.01 23.42
CA GLN A 278 14.69 -1.48 23.61
C GLN A 278 15.88 -1.95 24.46
N GLU A 279 17.00 -1.24 24.44
CA GLU A 279 18.17 -1.55 25.28
C GLU A 279 17.99 -1.10 26.75
N GLU A 280 17.08 -0.14 27.01
CA GLU A 280 16.75 0.38 28.35
C GLU A 280 15.61 -0.41 29.05
N GLN A 281 14.96 -1.36 28.36
CA GLN A 281 13.93 -2.27 28.89
C GLN A 281 14.51 -3.66 29.19
#